data_60269d4e7cf2a78dfd62dfd7910c3217
#
_entry.id   60269d4e7cf2a78dfd62dfd7910c3217
#
_cell.length_a   1.000
_cell.length_b   1.000
_cell.length_c   1.000
_cell.angle_alpha   90.00
_cell.angle_beta   90.00
_cell.angle_gamma   90.00
#
_symmetry.space_group_name_H-M   'P 1'
#
loop_
_entity.id
_entity.type
_entity.pdbx_description
1 polymer ?
#
loop_
_entity_poly.entity_id
_entity_poly.type
_entity_poly.pdbx_seq_one_letter_code
_entity_poly.pdbx_strand_id
1 'polypeptide(L)'
;CHIMKTAIFSIGVFLISLFLGSCQPSETSCSVVDTGKALDYKMGEKLLFSYNYATVYPVSGVDSVYKRSGFIHPLKTLGGEVMTNCSPADHYHHFGLWYAWTKTTFEGNEIDFWNLHKKQGTVRFRNFERVSDNGFVATLDHVVYPDSPAEKVAMNERLEINIGTTSLPGYYIDYHTT
;
A
#
# COMPACT_ATOMS: atom_id res chain seq x y z
N CYS A 1 68.49 20.00 56.55
CA CYS A 1 68.25 19.58 55.22
C CYS A 1 66.81 18.97 55.14
N HIS A 2 65.79 19.75 54.72
CA HIS A 2 64.41 19.31 54.59
C HIS A 2 64.11 19.07 53.13
N ILE A 3 63.75 17.82 52.82
CA ILE A 3 63.28 17.42 51.47
C ILE A 3 61.77 17.48 51.49
N MET A 4 61.19 18.44 50.74
CA MET A 4 59.79 18.52 50.48
C MET A 4 59.39 17.49 49.38
N LYS A 5 58.53 16.56 49.70
CA LYS A 5 57.86 15.65 48.69
C LYS A 5 56.66 16.30 48.14
N THR A 6 56.66 16.61 46.84
CA THR A 6 55.54 17.13 46.10
C THR A 6 54.67 15.90 45.62
N ALA A 7 53.42 15.83 46.06
CA ALA A 7 52.46 14.83 45.60
C ALA A 7 51.77 15.41 44.39
N ILE A 8 51.90 14.72 43.24
CA ILE A 8 51.11 15.00 41.98
C ILE A 8 49.81 14.23 42.04
N PHE A 9 48.71 14.96 42.12
CA PHE A 9 47.36 14.38 42.02
C PHE A 9 46.96 14.34 40.54
N SER A 10 46.90 13.12 39.93
CA SER A 10 46.35 12.93 38.58
C SER A 10 44.85 12.80 38.65
N ILE A 11 44.16 13.79 38.12
CA ILE A 11 42.71 13.75 37.94
C ILE A 11 42.43 12.98 36.62
N GLY A 12 42.00 11.73 36.74
CA GLY A 12 41.53 10.95 35.61
C GLY A 12 40.12 11.40 35.17
N VAL A 13 40.03 12.04 34.02
CA VAL A 13 38.73 12.35 33.39
C VAL A 13 38.17 11.07 32.76
N PHE A 14 37.14 10.52 33.38
CA PHE A 14 36.39 9.37 32.83
C PHE A 14 35.37 9.88 31.82
N LEU A 15 35.68 9.81 30.52
CA LEU A 15 34.75 10.07 29.45
C LEU A 15 33.74 8.90 29.33
N ILE A 16 32.52 9.10 29.85
CA ILE A 16 31.41 8.19 29.64
C ILE A 16 30.87 8.47 28.24
N SER A 17 31.25 7.62 27.28
CA SER A 17 30.62 7.61 25.94
C SER A 17 29.22 7.02 26.05
N LEU A 18 28.19 7.86 26.03
CA LEU A 18 26.81 7.43 25.84
C LEU A 18 26.68 6.90 24.41
N PHE A 19 26.71 5.58 24.25
CA PHE A 19 26.21 4.93 23.02
C PHE A 19 24.69 5.08 22.97
N LEU A 20 24.20 6.09 22.28
CA LEU A 20 22.83 6.13 21.81
C LEU A 20 22.69 5.03 20.74
N GLY A 21 22.25 3.85 21.16
CA GLY A 21 21.90 2.77 20.27
C GLY A 21 20.74 3.25 19.39
N SER A 22 21.06 3.68 18.18
CA SER A 22 20.05 3.88 17.11
C SER A 22 19.45 2.52 16.82
N CYS A 23 18.21 2.30 17.23
CA CYS A 23 17.44 1.13 16.83
C CYS A 23 17.08 1.31 15.34
N GLN A 24 18.00 0.88 14.45
CA GLN A 24 17.67 0.79 13.03
C GLN A 24 16.69 -0.37 12.85
N PRO A 25 15.58 -0.17 12.11
CA PRO A 25 14.70 -1.28 11.77
C PRO A 25 15.50 -2.37 11.06
N SER A 26 15.26 -3.63 11.44
CA SER A 26 15.93 -4.74 10.75
C SER A 26 15.54 -4.71 9.27
N GLU A 27 16.47 -4.96 8.34
CA GLU A 27 16.21 -5.00 6.89
C GLU A 27 15.10 -5.99 6.49
N THR A 28 14.63 -6.82 7.42
CA THR A 28 13.59 -7.84 7.23
C THR A 28 12.24 -7.46 7.82
N SER A 29 12.12 -6.33 8.55
CA SER A 29 10.83 -5.91 9.10
C SER A 29 10.03 -5.11 8.08
N CYS A 30 8.75 -5.48 7.95
CA CYS A 30 7.81 -4.66 7.20
C CYS A 30 7.43 -3.41 7.99
N SER A 31 7.07 -2.36 7.28
CA SER A 31 6.49 -1.15 7.85
C SER A 31 5.50 -0.54 6.86
N VAL A 32 4.55 0.23 7.37
CA VAL A 32 3.56 0.94 6.57
C VAL A 32 3.65 2.45 6.78
N VAL A 33 3.54 3.20 5.70
CA VAL A 33 3.43 4.66 5.71
C VAL A 33 2.15 5.06 5.01
N ASP A 34 1.26 5.76 5.72
CA ASP A 34 0.08 6.37 5.11
C ASP A 34 0.46 7.73 4.51
N THR A 35 0.33 7.86 3.21
CA THR A 35 0.64 9.09 2.45
C THR A 35 -0.54 10.06 2.38
N GLY A 36 -1.71 9.71 2.93
CA GLY A 36 -2.98 10.40 2.75
C GLY A 36 -3.68 10.07 1.41
N LYS A 37 -3.04 9.24 0.56
CA LYS A 37 -3.59 8.78 -0.73
C LYS A 37 -3.38 7.29 -0.95
N ALA A 38 -2.34 6.73 -0.38
CA ALA A 38 -1.97 5.33 -0.49
C ALA A 38 -1.32 4.85 0.81
N LEU A 39 -1.40 3.55 1.08
CA LEU A 39 -0.56 2.88 2.05
C LEU A 39 0.68 2.33 1.33
N ASP A 40 1.85 2.86 1.68
CA ASP A 40 3.14 2.40 1.18
C ASP A 40 3.72 1.36 2.12
N TYR A 41 3.78 0.11 1.68
CA TYR A 41 4.41 -0.99 2.41
C TYR A 41 5.87 -1.13 2.04
N LYS A 42 6.73 -1.18 3.04
CA LYS A 42 8.19 -1.22 2.88
C LYS A 42 8.79 -2.39 3.65
N MET A 43 9.97 -2.82 3.20
CA MET A 43 10.86 -3.71 3.94
C MET A 43 12.20 -2.98 4.11
N GLY A 44 12.51 -2.54 5.32
CA GLY A 44 13.53 -1.52 5.54
C GLY A 44 13.19 -0.24 4.75
N GLU A 45 14.11 0.23 3.92
CA GLU A 45 13.88 1.41 3.05
C GLU A 45 13.26 1.07 1.68
N LYS A 46 13.08 -0.23 1.36
CA LYS A 46 12.60 -0.67 0.05
C LYS A 46 11.09 -0.68 0.00
N LEU A 47 10.50 0.07 -0.94
CA LEU A 47 9.08 0.00 -1.24
C LEU A 47 8.75 -1.36 -1.87
N LEU A 48 7.83 -2.10 -1.26
CA LEU A 48 7.28 -3.35 -1.77
C LEU A 48 6.09 -3.08 -2.69
N PHE A 49 5.15 -2.29 -2.20
CA PHE A 49 3.99 -1.85 -2.98
C PHE A 49 3.28 -0.65 -2.33
N SER A 50 2.43 -0.01 -3.14
CA SER A 50 1.48 1.01 -2.69
C SER A 50 0.05 0.54 -2.92
N TYR A 51 -0.78 0.55 -1.88
CA TYR A 51 -2.23 0.36 -2.01
C TYR A 51 -2.91 1.72 -2.15
N ASN A 52 -3.39 2.01 -3.37
CA ASN A 52 -4.01 3.29 -3.71
C ASN A 52 -5.47 3.30 -3.26
N TYR A 53 -5.74 3.84 -2.07
CA TYR A 53 -7.09 3.94 -1.52
C TYR A 53 -7.80 5.24 -1.93
N ALA A 54 -7.09 6.33 -2.17
CA ALA A 54 -7.69 7.53 -2.75
C ALA A 54 -7.97 7.33 -4.25
N THR A 55 -8.97 8.04 -4.77
CA THR A 55 -9.27 7.98 -6.20
C THR A 55 -8.12 8.52 -7.03
N VAL A 56 -7.60 7.67 -7.90
CA VAL A 56 -6.60 8.01 -8.92
C VAL A 56 -7.35 8.34 -10.21
N TYR A 57 -7.07 9.52 -10.77
CA TYR A 57 -7.62 9.96 -12.03
C TYR A 57 -6.67 9.58 -13.17
N PRO A 58 -7.20 9.33 -14.38
CA PRO A 58 -6.37 9.09 -15.55
C PRO A 58 -5.56 10.35 -15.90
N VAL A 59 -4.55 10.19 -16.77
CA VAL A 59 -3.76 11.31 -17.27
C VAL A 59 -4.62 12.34 -18.06
N SER A 60 -4.17 13.56 -18.13
CA SER A 60 -4.89 14.63 -18.86
C SER A 60 -5.21 14.22 -20.31
N GLY A 61 -6.45 14.47 -20.73
CA GLY A 61 -6.95 14.11 -22.06
C GLY A 61 -7.61 12.73 -22.14
N VAL A 62 -7.55 11.92 -21.09
CA VAL A 62 -8.25 10.64 -20.99
C VAL A 62 -9.54 10.80 -20.19
N ASP A 63 -10.61 10.12 -20.62
CA ASP A 63 -11.94 10.19 -19.98
C ASP A 63 -11.85 9.83 -18.49
N SER A 64 -12.43 10.68 -17.64
CA SER A 64 -12.50 10.46 -16.20
C SER A 64 -13.29 9.22 -15.77
N VAL A 65 -13.99 8.55 -16.66
CA VAL A 65 -14.61 7.26 -16.43
C VAL A 65 -13.60 6.21 -15.95
N TYR A 66 -12.33 6.36 -16.34
CA TYR A 66 -11.24 5.48 -15.92
C TYR A 66 -10.66 5.82 -14.54
N LYS A 67 -11.26 6.74 -13.77
CA LYS A 67 -10.86 6.97 -12.38
C LYS A 67 -11.14 5.73 -11.51
N ARG A 68 -10.24 5.43 -10.55
CA ARG A 68 -10.39 4.26 -9.67
C ARG A 68 -9.67 4.43 -8.34
N SER A 69 -10.12 3.71 -7.33
CA SER A 69 -9.44 3.47 -6.06
C SER A 69 -9.44 1.98 -5.71
N GLY A 70 -8.76 1.58 -4.64
CA GLY A 70 -8.77 0.20 -4.16
C GLY A 70 -7.93 -0.75 -5.02
N PHE A 71 -6.67 -0.42 -5.31
CA PHE A 71 -5.77 -1.26 -6.11
C PHE A 71 -4.32 -1.12 -5.66
N ILE A 72 -3.50 -2.13 -5.96
CA ILE A 72 -2.05 -2.13 -5.67
C ILE A 72 -1.27 -1.76 -6.93
N HIS A 73 -0.56 -0.63 -6.86
CA HIS A 73 0.42 -0.20 -7.85
C HIS A 73 1.28 0.96 -7.28
N PRO A 74 2.61 0.95 -7.45
CA PRO A 74 3.40 -0.14 -8.00
C PRO A 74 3.44 -1.36 -7.05
N LEU A 75 3.66 -2.55 -7.61
CA LEU A 75 4.11 -3.75 -6.93
C LEU A 75 5.54 -4.02 -7.39
N LYS A 76 6.49 -4.21 -6.46
CA LYS A 76 7.92 -4.29 -6.76
C LYS A 76 8.54 -5.58 -6.25
N THR A 77 9.59 -6.03 -6.95
CA THR A 77 10.52 -7.03 -6.40
C THR A 77 11.39 -6.43 -5.30
N LEU A 78 12.09 -7.26 -4.52
CA LEU A 78 13.11 -6.77 -3.56
C LEU A 78 14.29 -6.08 -4.26
N GLY A 79 14.49 -6.31 -5.55
CA GLY A 79 15.47 -5.63 -6.41
C GLY A 79 15.00 -4.23 -6.85
N GLY A 80 13.71 -3.92 -6.67
CA GLY A 80 13.12 -2.63 -7.01
C GLY A 80 12.40 -2.57 -8.36
N GLU A 81 12.41 -3.69 -9.13
CA GLU A 81 11.73 -3.76 -10.42
C GLU A 81 10.22 -3.72 -10.22
N VAL A 82 9.52 -2.91 -11.02
CA VAL A 82 8.07 -2.80 -11.00
C VAL A 82 7.43 -3.95 -11.78
N MET A 83 6.60 -4.74 -11.09
CA MET A 83 5.92 -5.92 -11.63
C MET A 83 4.56 -5.62 -12.25
N THR A 84 3.98 -4.46 -11.96
CA THR A 84 2.63 -4.06 -12.40
C THR A 84 2.68 -2.85 -13.30
N ASN A 85 1.61 -2.64 -14.07
CA ASN A 85 1.37 -1.42 -14.82
C ASN A 85 0.03 -0.82 -14.40
N CYS A 86 -0.15 0.49 -14.59
CA CYS A 86 -1.38 1.19 -14.24
C CYS A 86 -1.81 2.08 -15.40
N SER A 87 -3.03 1.89 -15.86
CA SER A 87 -3.66 2.69 -16.93
C SER A 87 -2.79 2.84 -18.19
N PRO A 88 -2.23 1.78 -18.77
CA PRO A 88 -1.45 1.90 -20.01
C PRO A 88 -2.34 2.41 -21.14
N ALA A 89 -1.73 3.07 -22.12
CA ALA A 89 -2.46 3.81 -23.17
C ALA A 89 -3.40 2.95 -24.04
N ASP A 90 -3.15 1.67 -24.13
CA ASP A 90 -3.97 0.68 -24.84
C ASP A 90 -5.04 0.03 -23.95
N HIS A 91 -4.95 0.19 -22.60
CA HIS A 91 -5.84 -0.45 -21.62
C HIS A 91 -6.04 0.42 -20.38
N TYR A 92 -6.66 1.58 -20.51
CA TYR A 92 -6.87 2.54 -19.41
C TYR A 92 -7.62 1.99 -18.19
N HIS A 93 -8.34 0.88 -18.35
CA HIS A 93 -9.08 0.20 -17.28
C HIS A 93 -8.26 -0.84 -16.49
N HIS A 94 -6.94 -0.99 -16.75
CA HIS A 94 -6.07 -1.89 -16.00
C HIS A 94 -5.34 -1.13 -14.87
N PHE A 95 -5.35 -1.67 -13.63
CA PHE A 95 -4.88 -0.98 -12.43
C PHE A 95 -3.94 -1.83 -11.55
N GLY A 96 -2.89 -2.38 -12.14
CA GLY A 96 -1.93 -3.17 -11.37
C GLY A 96 -2.55 -4.46 -10.83
N LEU A 97 -2.52 -4.68 -9.51
CA LEU A 97 -3.19 -5.81 -8.86
C LEU A 97 -4.50 -5.32 -8.22
N TRP A 98 -5.60 -5.87 -8.69
CA TRP A 98 -6.95 -5.47 -8.31
C TRP A 98 -7.96 -6.57 -8.64
N TYR A 99 -9.19 -6.43 -8.14
CA TYR A 99 -10.25 -7.41 -8.35
C TYR A 99 -11.49 -6.74 -8.95
N ALA A 100 -12.06 -7.35 -9.98
CA ALA A 100 -13.31 -6.91 -10.59
C ALA A 100 -13.97 -8.03 -11.41
N TRP A 101 -15.28 -7.94 -11.56
CA TRP A 101 -16.11 -8.89 -12.26
C TRP A 101 -16.55 -8.35 -13.62
N THR A 102 -16.49 -9.18 -14.67
CA THR A 102 -16.91 -8.79 -16.03
C THR A 102 -18.36 -9.11 -16.32
N LYS A 103 -18.92 -10.12 -15.65
CA LYS A 103 -20.30 -10.61 -15.87
C LYS A 103 -20.97 -10.84 -14.53
N THR A 104 -21.60 -9.82 -14.02
CA THR A 104 -22.33 -9.86 -12.75
C THR A 104 -23.78 -9.54 -13.01
N THR A 105 -24.72 -10.29 -12.45
CA THR A 105 -26.13 -9.94 -12.55
C THR A 105 -26.57 -9.17 -11.30
N PHE A 106 -27.09 -7.97 -11.50
CA PHE A 106 -27.65 -7.15 -10.44
C PHE A 106 -29.02 -6.63 -10.87
N GLU A 107 -30.06 -6.91 -10.07
CA GLU A 107 -31.47 -6.53 -10.35
C GLU A 107 -31.91 -6.89 -11.78
N GLY A 108 -31.48 -8.08 -12.27
CA GLY A 108 -31.84 -8.58 -13.61
C GLY A 108 -31.02 -8.00 -14.76
N ASN A 109 -30.09 -7.10 -14.51
CA ASN A 109 -29.18 -6.50 -15.49
C ASN A 109 -27.78 -7.09 -15.40
N GLU A 110 -27.12 -7.29 -16.55
CA GLU A 110 -25.70 -7.64 -16.59
C GLU A 110 -24.86 -6.39 -16.35
N ILE A 111 -23.97 -6.44 -15.36
CA ILE A 111 -23.09 -5.35 -14.94
C ILE A 111 -21.64 -5.78 -15.12
N ASP A 112 -20.87 -4.92 -15.75
CA ASP A 112 -19.42 -5.07 -15.93
C ASP A 112 -18.67 -4.07 -15.04
N PHE A 113 -17.98 -4.58 -14.00
CA PHE A 113 -17.16 -3.77 -13.09
C PHE A 113 -15.71 -3.63 -13.58
N TRP A 114 -15.31 -4.38 -14.60
CA TRP A 114 -13.97 -4.38 -15.17
C TRP A 114 -13.80 -3.31 -16.25
N ASN A 115 -14.69 -3.32 -17.25
CA ASN A 115 -14.61 -2.45 -18.42
C ASN A 115 -15.27 -1.08 -18.12
N LEU A 116 -14.55 -0.19 -17.43
CA LEU A 116 -15.07 1.09 -16.92
C LEU A 116 -15.72 1.97 -18.01
N HIS A 117 -15.26 1.88 -19.26
CA HIS A 117 -15.83 2.64 -20.39
C HIS A 117 -17.32 2.31 -20.65
N LYS A 118 -17.81 1.15 -20.20
CA LYS A 118 -19.24 0.80 -20.30
C LYS A 118 -20.12 1.58 -19.33
N LYS A 119 -19.54 2.24 -18.33
CA LYS A 119 -20.25 3.02 -17.29
C LYS A 119 -21.27 2.21 -16.50
N GLN A 120 -21.13 0.87 -16.49
CA GLN A 120 -22.06 -0.02 -15.81
C GLN A 120 -21.68 -0.21 -14.34
N GLY A 121 -20.40 -0.37 -14.04
CA GLY A 121 -19.93 -0.59 -12.68
C GLY A 121 -18.51 -0.07 -12.45
N THR A 122 -18.18 0.16 -11.18
CA THR A 122 -16.84 0.45 -10.69
C THR A 122 -16.67 -0.06 -9.26
N VAL A 123 -15.45 -0.10 -8.77
CA VAL A 123 -15.17 -0.41 -7.36
C VAL A 123 -14.53 0.80 -6.70
N ARG A 124 -14.98 1.15 -5.50
CA ARG A 124 -14.49 2.30 -4.73
C ARG A 124 -14.05 1.85 -3.34
N PHE A 125 -12.88 2.30 -2.91
CA PHE A 125 -12.46 2.18 -1.51
C PHE A 125 -13.45 2.94 -0.62
N ARG A 126 -13.81 2.35 0.52
CA ARG A 126 -14.71 2.93 1.50
C ARG A 126 -13.98 3.32 2.79
N ASN A 127 -13.38 2.35 3.48
CA ASN A 127 -12.61 2.58 4.70
C ASN A 127 -11.65 1.42 4.99
N PHE A 128 -10.74 1.65 5.92
CA PHE A 128 -9.95 0.60 6.55
C PHE A 128 -10.63 0.13 7.84
N GLU A 129 -10.70 -1.19 8.03
CA GLU A 129 -11.04 -1.81 9.32
C GLU A 129 -9.80 -1.96 10.20
N ARG A 130 -8.65 -2.23 9.57
CA ARG A 130 -7.34 -2.42 10.22
C ARG A 130 -6.23 -2.00 9.28
N VAL A 131 -5.19 -1.38 9.84
CA VAL A 131 -3.90 -1.16 9.18
C VAL A 131 -2.79 -1.56 10.15
N SER A 132 -1.81 -2.32 9.69
CA SER A 132 -0.64 -2.74 10.45
C SER A 132 0.57 -2.87 9.53
N ASP A 133 1.76 -3.00 10.09
CA ASP A 133 3.00 -3.15 9.32
C ASP A 133 3.02 -4.41 8.43
N ASN A 134 2.19 -5.40 8.74
CA ASN A 134 2.13 -6.66 8.00
C ASN A 134 0.88 -6.80 7.12
N GLY A 135 0.14 -5.72 6.87
CA GLY A 135 -1.03 -5.75 6.01
C GLY A 135 -2.19 -4.90 6.50
N PHE A 136 -3.32 -5.01 5.82
CA PHE A 136 -4.52 -4.23 6.13
C PHE A 136 -5.79 -5.02 5.84
N VAL A 137 -6.90 -4.52 6.39
CA VAL A 137 -8.25 -4.91 6.01
C VAL A 137 -8.98 -3.67 5.57
N ALA A 138 -9.51 -3.70 4.35
CA ALA A 138 -10.29 -2.62 3.76
C ALA A 138 -11.68 -3.09 3.36
N THR A 139 -12.63 -2.16 3.34
CA THR A 139 -13.94 -2.36 2.73
C THR A 139 -14.02 -1.55 1.46
N LEU A 140 -14.61 -2.15 0.42
CA LEU A 140 -14.82 -1.54 -0.87
C LEU A 140 -16.29 -1.68 -1.26
N ASP A 141 -16.79 -0.70 -2.01
CA ASP A 141 -18.15 -0.70 -2.57
C ASP A 141 -18.07 -1.00 -4.07
N HIS A 142 -18.76 -2.04 -4.51
CA HIS A 142 -19.05 -2.28 -5.92
C HIS A 142 -20.26 -1.46 -6.30
N VAL A 143 -20.04 -0.40 -7.07
CA VAL A 143 -21.04 0.62 -7.40
C VAL A 143 -21.54 0.41 -8.82
N VAL A 144 -22.85 0.32 -9.00
CA VAL A 144 -23.49 0.27 -10.30
C VAL A 144 -23.91 1.66 -10.76
N TYR A 145 -23.85 1.88 -12.09
CA TYR A 145 -24.18 3.14 -12.75
C TYR A 145 -23.51 4.37 -12.13
N PRO A 146 -22.16 4.32 -11.93
CA PRO A 146 -21.43 5.35 -11.20
C PRO A 146 -21.62 6.74 -11.83
N ASP A 147 -21.66 7.76 -10.96
CA ASP A 147 -21.81 9.16 -11.32
C ASP A 147 -23.13 9.49 -12.06
N SER A 148 -24.16 8.66 -11.90
CA SER A 148 -25.49 8.85 -12.47
C SER A 148 -26.57 8.94 -11.39
N PRO A 149 -27.80 9.45 -11.70
CA PRO A 149 -28.92 9.43 -10.77
C PRO A 149 -29.37 8.02 -10.34
N ALA A 150 -28.97 6.98 -11.07
CA ALA A 150 -29.25 5.58 -10.75
C ALA A 150 -28.13 4.91 -9.97
N GLU A 151 -27.11 5.66 -9.55
CA GLU A 151 -25.98 5.11 -8.78
C GLU A 151 -26.42 4.46 -7.49
N LYS A 152 -25.95 3.22 -7.25
CA LYS A 152 -26.14 2.51 -5.98
C LYS A 152 -25.05 1.48 -5.75
N VAL A 153 -24.87 1.10 -4.49
CA VAL A 153 -23.97 0.01 -4.09
C VAL A 153 -24.68 -1.32 -4.35
N ALA A 154 -24.06 -2.16 -5.18
CA ALA A 154 -24.55 -3.50 -5.48
C ALA A 154 -23.98 -4.55 -4.52
N MET A 155 -22.70 -4.41 -4.11
CA MET A 155 -22.00 -5.33 -3.21
C MET A 155 -21.02 -4.55 -2.34
N ASN A 156 -20.79 -5.07 -1.14
CA ASN A 156 -19.66 -4.66 -0.33
C ASN A 156 -18.61 -5.78 -0.38
N GLU A 157 -17.36 -5.39 -0.53
CA GLU A 157 -16.21 -6.29 -0.51
C GLU A 157 -15.39 -6.01 0.73
N ARG A 158 -14.96 -7.08 1.40
CA ARG A 158 -13.95 -7.02 2.45
C ARG A 158 -12.65 -7.60 1.92
N LEU A 159 -11.68 -6.73 1.67
CA LEU A 159 -10.34 -7.08 1.20
C LEU A 159 -9.38 -7.19 2.37
N GLU A 160 -8.74 -8.33 2.53
CA GLU A 160 -7.66 -8.55 3.50
C GLU A 160 -6.35 -8.83 2.77
N ILE A 161 -5.34 -8.04 3.07
CA ILE A 161 -3.97 -8.20 2.57
C ILE A 161 -3.06 -8.52 3.74
N ASN A 162 -2.32 -9.63 3.64
CA ASN A 162 -1.26 -9.98 4.57
C ASN A 162 0.07 -10.10 3.82
N ILE A 163 1.13 -9.58 4.44
CA ILE A 163 2.49 -9.58 3.90
C ILE A 163 3.33 -10.47 4.78
N GLY A 164 4.08 -11.37 4.17
CA GLY A 164 5.03 -12.21 4.88
C GLY A 164 6.31 -12.42 4.10
N THR A 165 7.32 -12.93 4.80
CA THR A 165 8.59 -13.33 4.22
C THR A 165 8.65 -14.84 4.08
N THR A 166 9.46 -15.32 3.13
CA THR A 166 9.74 -16.74 2.94
C THR A 166 11.15 -17.08 3.39
N SER A 167 11.48 -18.38 3.47
CA SER A 167 12.85 -18.82 3.73
C SER A 167 13.82 -18.53 2.57
N LEU A 168 13.28 -18.26 1.37
CA LEU A 168 14.04 -17.79 0.21
C LEU A 168 14.03 -16.26 0.16
N PRO A 169 15.00 -15.61 -0.54
CA PRO A 169 14.95 -14.17 -0.75
C PRO A 169 13.66 -13.78 -1.49
N GLY A 170 12.73 -13.15 -0.79
CA GLY A 170 11.43 -12.77 -1.33
C GLY A 170 10.43 -12.40 -0.25
N TYR A 171 9.29 -11.95 -0.68
CA TYR A 171 8.10 -11.75 0.13
C TYR A 171 6.88 -12.26 -0.62
N TYR A 172 5.79 -12.50 0.11
CA TYR A 172 4.50 -12.83 -0.49
C TYR A 172 3.43 -11.85 -0.03
N ILE A 173 2.42 -11.71 -0.86
CA ILE A 173 1.18 -11.00 -0.53
C ILE A 173 0.07 -12.04 -0.58
N ASP A 174 -0.58 -12.24 0.55
CA ASP A 174 -1.81 -13.03 0.64
C ASP A 174 -2.99 -12.08 0.41
N TYR A 175 -3.73 -12.31 -0.68
CA TYR A 175 -4.83 -11.47 -1.14
C TYR A 175 -6.14 -12.24 -0.98
N HIS A 176 -6.92 -11.88 0.03
CA HIS A 176 -8.19 -12.53 0.35
C HIS A 176 -9.34 -11.53 0.25
N THR A 177 -10.39 -11.90 -0.49
CA THR A 177 -11.60 -11.08 -0.66
C THR A 177 -12.86 -11.89 -0.38
N THR A 178 -13.84 -11.27 0.28
CA THR A 178 -15.15 -11.84 0.63
C THR A 178 -16.26 -10.81 0.42
#